data_e2c312ae8aec90207683dfadb732c509
#
_entry.id   e2c312ae8aec90207683dfadb732c509
#
_cell.length_a   1.000
_cell.length_b   1.000
_cell.length_c   1.000
_cell.angle_alpha   90.00
_cell.angle_beta   90.00
_cell.angle_gamma   90.00
#
_symmetry.space_group_name_H-M   'P 1'
#
loop_
_entity.id
_entity.type
_entity.pdbx_description
1 polymer ?
#
loop_
_entity_poly.entity_id
_entity_poly.type
_entity_poly.pdbx_seq_one_letter_code
_entity_poly.pdbx_strand_id
1 'polypeptide(L)'
;MVYFKVILFLSLIFSQVQSYANETDSACLNLISNNQCIEALEVCTVDAEQGDPKAQTALSMMLSGINHGDFRKNYKQSFYWVKQAAEQGYSKAELAIAEMYMNGVVIPMNAKKAKVWYEKAAAEDNLDGVNGLARLYRYGTGVRKDYEKAFQYYQQAALEGHTRSQIGVGLSYRDAKGVKKNMVKAYAWILIAAEKIDKQRLQAITERYKDERENLDQTIPQCKHLSRLEQVGEIMATGYAQKILLDLKQRMNIKQINKAKKLALEIKKERAFTRSVF
;
A
#
# COMPACT_ATOMS: atom_id res chain seq x y z
N MET A 1 14.06 10.12 49.88
CA MET A 1 12.93 10.94 49.35
C MET A 1 13.29 11.76 48.08
N VAL A 2 14.50 12.28 47.92
CA VAL A 2 14.92 13.09 46.76
C VAL A 2 15.04 12.24 45.50
N TYR A 3 15.58 11.02 45.56
CA TYR A 3 15.76 10.12 44.38
C TYR A 3 14.44 9.70 43.73
N PHE A 4 13.38 9.50 44.53
CA PHE A 4 12.07 9.11 43.99
C PHE A 4 11.39 10.25 43.20
N LYS A 5 11.60 11.52 43.61
CA LYS A 5 11.08 12.69 42.90
C LYS A 5 11.80 12.94 41.58
N VAL A 6 13.12 12.64 41.52
CA VAL A 6 13.90 12.80 40.28
C VAL A 6 13.51 11.75 39.22
N ILE A 7 13.26 10.49 39.64
CA ILE A 7 12.81 9.43 38.75
C ILE A 7 11.40 9.73 38.21
N LEU A 8 10.48 10.21 39.04
CA LEU A 8 9.13 10.63 38.60
C LEU A 8 9.18 11.85 37.67
N PHE A 9 10.09 12.79 37.89
CA PHE A 9 10.26 13.95 37.02
C PHE A 9 10.86 13.57 35.66
N LEU A 10 11.83 12.66 35.65
CA LEU A 10 12.40 12.11 34.41
C LEU A 10 11.39 11.25 33.63
N SER A 11 10.56 10.48 34.31
CA SER A 11 9.49 9.70 33.64
C SER A 11 8.38 10.59 33.06
N LEU A 12 8.05 11.71 33.71
CA LEU A 12 7.10 12.70 33.21
C LEU A 12 7.66 13.48 32.00
N ILE A 13 8.97 13.85 32.03
CA ILE A 13 9.62 14.47 30.89
C ILE A 13 9.69 13.45 29.73
N PHE A 14 10.03 12.20 29.99
CA PHE A 14 10.07 11.15 28.97
C PHE A 14 8.69 10.87 28.36
N SER A 15 7.62 10.88 29.14
CA SER A 15 6.25 10.72 28.65
C SER A 15 5.77 11.96 27.85
N GLN A 16 6.19 13.17 28.24
CA GLN A 16 5.88 14.38 27.48
C GLN A 16 6.67 14.46 26.17
N VAL A 17 7.94 14.06 26.17
CA VAL A 17 8.74 13.98 24.93
C VAL A 17 8.17 12.92 23.99
N GLN A 18 7.67 11.81 24.53
CA GLN A 18 7.04 10.75 23.74
C GLN A 18 5.64 11.13 23.21
N SER A 19 4.89 12.00 23.91
CA SER A 19 3.62 12.53 23.41
C SER A 19 3.81 13.60 22.34
N TYR A 20 4.87 14.40 22.40
CA TYR A 20 5.24 15.34 21.34
C TYR A 20 5.72 14.65 20.06
N ALA A 21 6.33 13.47 20.17
CA ALA A 21 6.76 12.67 19.01
C ALA A 21 5.61 12.00 18.25
N ASN A 22 4.41 11.92 18.83
CA ASN A 22 3.26 11.25 18.22
C ASN A 22 2.28 12.19 17.49
N GLU A 23 2.42 13.51 17.57
CA GLU A 23 1.45 14.46 17.00
C GLU A 23 2.01 15.40 15.91
N THR A 24 3.30 15.44 15.67
CA THR A 24 3.83 16.18 14.54
C THR A 24 4.01 15.22 13.35
N ASP A 25 3.23 15.41 12.30
CA ASP A 25 3.66 14.94 10.98
C ASP A 25 5.12 15.36 10.82
N SER A 26 6.03 14.39 10.65
CA SER A 26 7.46 14.63 10.54
C SER A 26 7.70 15.82 9.61
N ALA A 27 8.52 16.78 10.02
CA ALA A 27 8.84 17.96 9.21
C ALA A 27 9.30 17.53 7.81
N CYS A 28 10.02 16.40 7.75
CA CYS A 28 10.37 15.68 6.53
C CYS A 28 9.16 15.40 5.62
N LEU A 29 8.07 14.82 6.14
CA LEU A 29 6.90 14.46 5.34
C LEU A 29 6.11 15.70 4.88
N ASN A 30 6.07 16.75 5.69
CA ASN A 30 5.45 18.02 5.31
C ASN A 30 6.19 18.68 4.14
N LEU A 31 7.52 18.71 4.15
CA LEU A 31 8.32 19.21 3.04
C LEU A 31 8.11 18.39 1.77
N ILE A 32 8.04 17.04 1.87
CA ILE A 32 7.72 16.16 0.75
C ILE A 32 6.34 16.48 0.16
N SER A 33 5.32 16.68 1.00
CA SER A 33 3.96 16.97 0.55
C SER A 33 3.86 18.33 -0.16
N ASN A 34 4.72 19.29 0.23
CA ASN A 34 4.84 20.61 -0.37
C ASN A 34 5.79 20.67 -1.58
N ASN A 35 6.38 19.51 -1.97
CA ASN A 35 7.33 19.38 -3.07
C ASN A 35 8.67 20.14 -2.87
N GLN A 36 9.05 20.40 -1.62
CA GLN A 36 10.31 21.02 -1.23
C GLN A 36 11.40 19.95 -1.08
N CYS A 37 11.83 19.34 -2.20
CA CYS A 37 12.60 18.10 -2.18
C CYS A 37 14.02 18.26 -1.67
N ILE A 38 14.66 19.40 -1.89
CA ILE A 38 16.05 19.64 -1.45
C ILE A 38 16.04 19.78 0.07
N GLU A 39 15.18 20.64 0.60
CA GLU A 39 15.01 20.84 2.04
C GLU A 39 14.50 19.56 2.71
N ALA A 40 13.59 18.82 2.02
CA ALA A 40 13.11 17.53 2.50
C ALA A 40 14.25 16.52 2.64
N LEU A 41 15.20 16.47 1.71
CA LEU A 41 16.33 15.54 1.80
C LEU A 41 17.19 15.81 3.05
N GLU A 42 17.48 17.08 3.33
CA GLU A 42 18.26 17.47 4.51
C GLU A 42 17.52 17.12 5.80
N VAL A 43 16.27 17.57 5.93
CA VAL A 43 15.46 17.35 7.14
C VAL A 43 15.16 15.84 7.33
N CYS A 44 14.80 15.11 6.26
CA CYS A 44 14.57 13.68 6.35
C CYS A 44 15.84 12.92 6.76
N THR A 45 17.03 13.39 6.38
CA THR A 45 18.29 12.78 6.80
C THR A 45 18.48 12.95 8.30
N VAL A 46 18.27 14.15 8.83
CA VAL A 46 18.37 14.43 10.28
C VAL A 46 17.34 13.61 11.07
N ASP A 47 16.07 13.63 10.66
CA ASP A 47 15.00 12.88 11.34
C ASP A 47 15.27 11.37 11.28
N ALA A 48 15.78 10.85 10.14
CA ALA A 48 16.14 9.45 9.97
C ALA A 48 17.31 9.02 10.87
N GLU A 49 18.34 9.88 11.03
CA GLU A 49 19.48 9.67 11.94
C GLU A 49 19.04 9.69 13.41
N GLN A 50 18.00 10.45 13.75
CA GLN A 50 17.36 10.44 15.07
C GLN A 50 16.48 9.20 15.29
N GLY A 51 16.28 8.37 14.27
CA GLY A 51 15.58 7.10 14.37
C GLY A 51 14.10 7.13 13.95
N ASP A 52 13.57 8.25 13.43
CA ASP A 52 12.18 8.29 12.97
C ASP A 52 11.94 7.32 11.79
N PRO A 53 11.13 6.26 11.97
CA PRO A 53 10.91 5.26 10.94
C PRO A 53 10.14 5.80 9.72
N LYS A 54 9.35 6.86 9.88
CA LYS A 54 8.68 7.53 8.76
C LYS A 54 9.70 8.26 7.89
N ALA A 55 10.60 9.03 8.52
CA ALA A 55 11.67 9.73 7.82
C ALA A 55 12.66 8.76 7.16
N GLN A 56 13.04 7.68 7.84
CA GLN A 56 13.88 6.61 7.28
C GLN A 56 13.25 6.00 6.03
N THR A 57 11.93 5.73 6.06
CA THR A 57 11.21 5.19 4.90
C THR A 57 11.15 6.20 3.76
N ALA A 58 10.85 7.46 4.05
CA ALA A 58 10.81 8.53 3.07
C ALA A 58 12.17 8.77 2.42
N LEU A 59 13.23 8.83 3.21
CA LEU A 59 14.61 8.97 2.74
C LEU A 59 15.03 7.80 1.85
N SER A 60 14.66 6.56 2.23
CA SER A 60 14.88 5.38 1.39
C SER A 60 14.23 5.52 0.02
N MET A 61 12.98 5.99 -0.04
CA MET A 61 12.27 6.21 -1.31
C MET A 61 12.94 7.28 -2.16
N MET A 62 13.39 8.38 -1.56
CA MET A 62 14.11 9.45 -2.26
C MET A 62 15.42 8.94 -2.86
N LEU A 63 16.19 8.16 -2.10
CA LEU A 63 17.49 7.60 -2.53
C LEU A 63 17.36 6.45 -3.54
N SER A 64 16.22 5.80 -3.64
CA SER A 64 15.97 4.75 -4.65
C SER A 64 15.75 5.30 -6.06
N GLY A 65 15.51 6.62 -6.18
CA GLY A 65 15.22 7.27 -7.45
C GLY A 65 13.90 6.82 -8.07
N ILE A 66 12.95 6.34 -7.26
CA ILE A 66 11.59 5.97 -7.69
C ILE A 66 10.86 7.21 -8.22
N ASN A 67 11.33 8.39 -7.86
CA ASN A 67 10.82 9.66 -8.38
C ASN A 67 11.91 10.40 -9.14
N HIS A 68 11.55 10.95 -10.27
CA HIS A 68 12.36 11.62 -11.28
C HIS A 68 13.04 12.92 -10.79
N GLY A 69 13.67 12.90 -9.62
CA GLY A 69 14.57 13.96 -9.17
C GLY A 69 16.01 13.49 -9.39
N ASP A 70 16.91 14.43 -9.62
CA ASP A 70 18.33 14.21 -9.86
C ASP A 70 19.11 13.76 -8.61
N PHE A 71 18.40 13.12 -7.65
CA PHE A 71 19.03 12.44 -6.54
C PHE A 71 19.82 11.25 -7.12
N ARG A 72 21.14 11.29 -7.01
CA ARG A 72 21.99 10.17 -7.41
C ARG A 72 21.48 8.91 -6.71
N LYS A 73 20.93 7.97 -7.49
CA LYS A 73 20.40 6.70 -7.01
C LYS A 73 21.43 6.01 -6.13
N ASN A 74 21.15 5.94 -4.84
CA ASN A 74 22.00 5.25 -3.88
C ASN A 74 21.24 4.07 -3.28
N TYR A 75 21.18 2.98 -4.04
CA TYR A 75 20.46 1.77 -3.65
C TYR A 75 20.96 1.15 -2.32
N LYS A 76 22.26 1.30 -1.99
CA LYS A 76 22.79 0.81 -0.73
C LYS A 76 22.24 1.59 0.46
N GLN A 77 22.24 2.91 0.38
CA GLN A 77 21.66 3.77 1.42
C GLN A 77 20.14 3.63 1.50
N SER A 78 19.46 3.55 0.35
CA SER A 78 18.01 3.29 0.30
C SER A 78 17.66 2.02 1.06
N PHE A 79 18.34 0.90 0.78
CA PHE A 79 18.11 -0.35 1.51
C PHE A 79 18.47 -0.26 2.99
N TYR A 80 19.54 0.44 3.33
CA TYR A 80 19.93 0.64 4.73
C TYR A 80 18.82 1.32 5.52
N TRP A 81 18.30 2.46 5.04
CA TRP A 81 17.29 3.24 5.74
C TRP A 81 15.95 2.51 5.87
N VAL A 82 15.46 1.91 4.79
CA VAL A 82 14.20 1.15 4.88
C VAL A 82 14.33 -0.06 5.81
N LYS A 83 15.52 -0.67 5.88
CA LYS A 83 15.78 -1.78 6.79
C LYS A 83 15.73 -1.33 8.24
N GLN A 84 16.33 -0.16 8.57
CA GLN A 84 16.26 0.41 9.91
C GLN A 84 14.81 0.66 10.34
N ALA A 85 13.99 1.27 9.48
CA ALA A 85 12.57 1.50 9.76
C ALA A 85 11.76 0.19 9.93
N ALA A 86 12.03 -0.81 9.09
CA ALA A 86 11.34 -2.10 9.16
C ALA A 86 11.73 -2.92 10.39
N GLU A 87 12.98 -2.82 10.85
CA GLU A 87 13.44 -3.47 12.10
C GLU A 87 12.80 -2.84 13.34
N GLN A 88 12.29 -1.62 13.24
CA GLN A 88 11.46 -0.97 14.27
C GLN A 88 9.98 -1.38 14.21
N GLY A 89 9.56 -2.24 13.27
CA GLY A 89 8.17 -2.68 13.09
C GLY A 89 7.30 -1.68 12.31
N TYR A 90 7.88 -0.74 11.56
CA TYR A 90 7.09 0.17 10.75
C TYR A 90 6.55 -0.56 9.50
N SER A 91 5.26 -0.87 9.49
CA SER A 91 4.63 -1.76 8.49
C SER A 91 4.79 -1.29 7.04
N LYS A 92 4.84 0.02 6.79
CA LYS A 92 5.14 0.56 5.44
C LYS A 92 6.57 0.26 4.99
N ALA A 93 7.53 0.30 5.90
CA ALA A 93 8.92 -0.08 5.61
C ALA A 93 9.08 -1.59 5.42
N GLU A 94 8.38 -2.39 6.21
CA GLU A 94 8.32 -3.86 6.03
C GLU A 94 7.77 -4.24 4.66
N LEU A 95 6.67 -3.58 4.23
CA LEU A 95 6.13 -3.71 2.88
C LEU A 95 7.16 -3.30 1.82
N ALA A 96 7.83 -2.16 2.00
CA ALA A 96 8.82 -1.67 1.04
C ALA A 96 10.00 -2.63 0.87
N ILE A 97 10.52 -3.20 1.97
CA ILE A 97 11.56 -4.26 1.91
C ILE A 97 11.05 -5.51 1.19
N ALA A 98 9.81 -5.93 1.47
CA ALA A 98 9.23 -7.09 0.80
C ALA A 98 9.17 -6.87 -0.73
N GLU A 99 8.72 -5.69 -1.17
CA GLU A 99 8.71 -5.33 -2.59
C GLU A 99 10.13 -5.20 -3.19
N MET A 100 11.11 -4.69 -2.45
CA MET A 100 12.51 -4.68 -2.91
C MET A 100 13.04 -6.10 -3.17
N TYR A 101 12.76 -7.06 -2.26
CA TYR A 101 13.11 -8.47 -2.47
C TYR A 101 12.32 -9.12 -3.60
N MET A 102 11.09 -8.70 -3.88
CA MET A 102 10.30 -9.21 -5.00
C MET A 102 10.77 -8.69 -6.35
N ASN A 103 11.11 -7.41 -6.42
CA ASN A 103 11.43 -6.74 -7.68
C ASN A 103 12.90 -6.93 -8.09
N GLY A 104 13.80 -7.14 -7.14
CA GLY A 104 15.21 -7.40 -7.40
C GLY A 104 15.98 -6.19 -7.99
N VAL A 105 15.44 -4.96 -7.87
CA VAL A 105 16.04 -3.75 -8.46
C VAL A 105 17.10 -3.14 -7.56
N VAL A 106 16.80 -3.06 -6.26
CA VAL A 106 17.69 -2.46 -5.23
C VAL A 106 18.64 -3.51 -4.66
N ILE A 107 18.14 -4.71 -4.45
CA ILE A 107 18.83 -5.87 -3.90
C ILE A 107 18.48 -7.12 -4.71
N PRO A 108 19.30 -8.18 -4.72
CA PRO A 108 18.97 -9.40 -5.42
C PRO A 108 17.60 -9.97 -5.03
N MET A 109 16.81 -10.38 -6.02
CA MET A 109 15.49 -10.96 -5.81
C MET A 109 15.55 -12.16 -4.85
N ASN A 110 14.68 -12.15 -3.85
CA ASN A 110 14.55 -13.25 -2.90
C ASN A 110 13.11 -13.35 -2.36
N ALA A 111 12.29 -14.12 -3.04
CA ALA A 111 10.89 -14.26 -2.69
C ALA A 111 10.64 -14.91 -1.30
N LYS A 112 11.58 -15.74 -0.80
CA LYS A 112 11.49 -16.30 0.56
C LYS A 112 11.66 -15.21 1.61
N LYS A 113 12.61 -14.30 1.42
CA LYS A 113 12.78 -13.13 2.31
C LYS A 113 11.61 -12.16 2.17
N ALA A 114 11.12 -11.93 0.94
CA ALA A 114 9.93 -11.11 0.72
C ALA A 114 8.72 -11.63 1.50
N LYS A 115 8.50 -12.96 1.51
CA LYS A 115 7.43 -13.59 2.29
C LYS A 115 7.50 -13.23 3.77
N VAL A 116 8.68 -13.33 4.38
CA VAL A 116 8.86 -13.02 5.81
C VAL A 116 8.47 -11.57 6.10
N TRP A 117 8.87 -10.63 5.24
CA TRP A 117 8.54 -9.23 5.41
C TRP A 117 7.05 -8.92 5.13
N TYR A 118 6.43 -9.59 4.14
CA TYR A 118 4.97 -9.50 3.97
C TYR A 118 4.21 -10.06 5.18
N GLU A 119 4.71 -11.15 5.82
CA GLU A 119 4.10 -11.70 7.02
C GLU A 119 4.16 -10.72 8.20
N LYS A 120 5.28 -10.02 8.37
CA LYS A 120 5.41 -8.97 9.38
C LYS A 120 4.45 -7.82 9.10
N ALA A 121 4.47 -7.24 7.90
CA ALA A 121 3.57 -6.16 7.53
C ALA A 121 2.08 -6.57 7.68
N ALA A 122 1.73 -7.80 7.33
CA ALA A 122 0.37 -8.32 7.49
C ALA A 122 -0.05 -8.48 8.95
N ALA A 123 0.89 -8.75 9.87
CA ALA A 123 0.63 -8.82 11.30
C ALA A 123 0.31 -7.45 11.91
N GLU A 124 0.76 -6.36 11.27
CA GLU A 124 0.44 -4.96 11.60
C GLU A 124 -0.75 -4.43 10.76
N ASP A 125 -1.68 -5.31 10.36
CA ASP A 125 -2.90 -4.99 9.58
C ASP A 125 -2.64 -4.29 8.24
N ASN A 126 -1.42 -4.38 7.70
CA ASN A 126 -1.09 -3.83 6.39
C ASN A 126 -1.71 -4.68 5.27
N LEU A 127 -2.76 -4.17 4.65
CA LEU A 127 -3.52 -4.89 3.62
C LEU A 127 -2.73 -5.14 2.33
N ASP A 128 -1.74 -4.32 2.01
CA ASP A 128 -0.82 -4.56 0.89
C ASP A 128 0.12 -5.73 1.22
N GLY A 129 0.54 -5.88 2.48
CA GLY A 129 1.28 -7.05 2.97
C GLY A 129 0.47 -8.34 2.81
N VAL A 130 -0.80 -8.34 3.25
CA VAL A 130 -1.74 -9.47 3.05
C VAL A 130 -1.93 -9.78 1.56
N ASN A 131 -2.08 -8.76 0.71
CA ASN A 131 -2.17 -8.92 -0.74
C ASN A 131 -0.87 -9.48 -1.33
N GLY A 132 0.28 -9.08 -0.82
CA GLY A 132 1.60 -9.62 -1.18
C GLY A 132 1.67 -11.13 -0.95
N LEU A 133 1.26 -11.60 0.23
CA LEU A 133 1.16 -13.03 0.54
C LEU A 133 0.23 -13.77 -0.41
N ALA A 134 -0.95 -13.21 -0.68
CA ALA A 134 -1.89 -13.80 -1.64
C ALA A 134 -1.24 -13.99 -3.03
N ARG A 135 -0.49 -13.01 -3.51
CA ARG A 135 0.25 -13.10 -4.79
C ARG A 135 1.32 -14.18 -4.76
N LEU A 136 2.10 -14.30 -3.68
CA LEU A 136 3.12 -15.34 -3.55
C LEU A 136 2.50 -16.73 -3.70
N TYR A 137 1.41 -17.03 -3.00
CA TYR A 137 0.73 -18.31 -3.09
C TYR A 137 0.02 -18.53 -4.44
N ARG A 138 -0.55 -17.49 -5.05
CA ARG A 138 -1.19 -17.56 -6.36
C ARG A 138 -0.21 -17.96 -7.46
N TYR A 139 0.99 -17.41 -7.45
CA TYR A 139 1.99 -17.63 -8.49
C TYR A 139 3.02 -18.70 -8.12
N GLY A 140 3.12 -19.10 -6.85
CA GLY A 140 4.11 -20.04 -6.36
C GLY A 140 5.51 -19.41 -6.29
N THR A 141 5.59 -18.11 -6.05
CA THR A 141 6.86 -17.39 -6.01
C THR A 141 7.47 -17.48 -4.61
N GLY A 142 8.57 -18.24 -4.47
CA GLY A 142 9.22 -18.47 -3.18
C GLY A 142 8.46 -19.41 -2.23
N VAL A 143 7.28 -19.88 -2.62
CA VAL A 143 6.43 -20.83 -1.90
C VAL A 143 5.82 -21.84 -2.87
N ARG A 144 5.35 -22.99 -2.37
CA ARG A 144 4.54 -23.89 -3.18
C ARG A 144 3.24 -23.17 -3.58
N LYS A 145 2.89 -23.24 -4.87
CA LYS A 145 1.65 -22.66 -5.39
C LYS A 145 0.43 -23.26 -4.66
N ASP A 146 -0.43 -22.37 -4.16
CA ASP A 146 -1.62 -22.73 -3.41
C ASP A 146 -2.72 -21.70 -3.67
N TYR A 147 -3.68 -22.04 -4.52
CA TYR A 147 -4.76 -21.14 -4.89
C TYR A 147 -5.80 -20.95 -3.77
N GLU A 148 -6.00 -21.94 -2.89
CA GLU A 148 -6.94 -21.84 -1.77
C GLU A 148 -6.40 -20.84 -0.75
N LYS A 149 -5.13 -20.97 -0.38
CA LYS A 149 -4.46 -20.05 0.53
C LYS A 149 -4.39 -18.64 -0.05
N ALA A 150 -4.11 -18.52 -1.36
CA ALA A 150 -4.15 -17.22 -2.05
C ALA A 150 -5.54 -16.58 -1.99
N PHE A 151 -6.61 -17.37 -2.20
CA PHE A 151 -7.98 -16.89 -2.10
C PHE A 151 -8.33 -16.42 -0.69
N GLN A 152 -7.91 -17.15 0.35
CA GLN A 152 -8.13 -16.76 1.76
C GLN A 152 -7.51 -15.41 2.08
N TYR A 153 -6.24 -15.18 1.71
CA TYR A 153 -5.57 -13.90 1.90
C TYR A 153 -6.23 -12.77 1.08
N TYR A 154 -6.60 -13.03 -0.19
CA TYR A 154 -7.35 -12.04 -0.96
C TYR A 154 -8.69 -11.70 -0.30
N GLN A 155 -9.42 -12.70 0.20
CA GLN A 155 -10.71 -12.49 0.85
C GLN A 155 -10.55 -11.68 2.13
N GLN A 156 -9.56 -11.98 2.97
CA GLN A 156 -9.24 -11.21 4.17
C GLN A 156 -9.08 -9.72 3.85
N ALA A 157 -8.14 -9.36 3.00
CA ALA A 157 -7.91 -7.96 2.66
C ALA A 157 -9.07 -7.32 1.86
N ALA A 158 -9.81 -8.08 1.05
CA ALA A 158 -10.96 -7.58 0.29
C ALA A 158 -12.12 -7.16 1.18
N LEU A 159 -12.36 -7.90 2.27
CA LEU A 159 -13.38 -7.56 3.27
C LEU A 159 -13.04 -6.24 3.98
N GLU A 160 -11.77 -5.97 4.22
CA GLU A 160 -11.28 -4.68 4.75
C GLU A 160 -11.26 -3.55 3.70
N GLY A 161 -11.61 -3.83 2.47
CA GLY A 161 -11.77 -2.82 1.42
C GLY A 161 -10.57 -2.63 0.52
N HIS A 162 -9.58 -3.50 0.58
CA HIS A 162 -8.41 -3.42 -0.27
C HIS A 162 -8.76 -3.73 -1.74
N THR A 163 -8.67 -2.73 -2.62
CA THR A 163 -9.16 -2.83 -4.02
C THR A 163 -8.45 -3.91 -4.83
N ARG A 164 -7.13 -4.03 -4.72
CA ARG A 164 -6.38 -5.08 -5.44
C ARG A 164 -6.82 -6.48 -4.99
N SER A 165 -7.11 -6.67 -3.71
CA SER A 165 -7.60 -7.94 -3.17
C SER A 165 -9.05 -8.23 -3.58
N GLN A 166 -9.91 -7.21 -3.66
CA GLN A 166 -11.27 -7.35 -4.22
C GLN A 166 -11.22 -7.85 -5.67
N ILE A 167 -10.31 -7.31 -6.48
CA ILE A 167 -10.04 -7.81 -7.83
C ILE A 167 -9.53 -9.26 -7.77
N GLY A 168 -8.60 -9.57 -6.86
CA GLY A 168 -8.08 -10.91 -6.64
C GLY A 168 -9.17 -11.96 -6.35
N VAL A 169 -10.12 -11.63 -5.46
CA VAL A 169 -11.30 -12.46 -5.15
C VAL A 169 -12.18 -12.63 -6.39
N GLY A 170 -12.49 -11.54 -7.09
CA GLY A 170 -13.31 -11.60 -8.31
C GLY A 170 -12.68 -12.48 -9.39
N LEU A 171 -11.38 -12.34 -9.64
CA LEU A 171 -10.64 -13.18 -10.58
C LEU A 171 -10.59 -14.67 -10.13
N SER A 172 -10.49 -14.93 -8.84
CA SER A 172 -10.50 -16.29 -8.29
C SER A 172 -11.82 -16.99 -8.58
N TYR A 173 -12.96 -16.31 -8.38
CA TYR A 173 -14.28 -16.83 -8.74
C TYR A 173 -14.47 -17.01 -10.25
N ARG A 174 -13.94 -16.11 -11.09
CA ARG A 174 -14.00 -16.19 -12.54
C ARG A 174 -13.23 -17.41 -13.07
N ASP A 175 -12.02 -17.62 -12.56
CA ASP A 175 -11.05 -18.56 -13.10
C ASP A 175 -11.03 -19.90 -12.36
N ALA A 176 -11.91 -20.10 -11.36
CA ALA A 176 -11.95 -21.28 -10.49
C ALA A 176 -10.61 -21.56 -9.78
N LYS A 177 -9.92 -20.50 -9.30
CA LYS A 177 -8.62 -20.62 -8.61
C LYS A 177 -8.79 -20.51 -7.10
N GLY A 178 -8.66 -21.64 -6.39
CA GLY A 178 -8.85 -21.75 -4.95
C GLY A 178 -10.31 -21.68 -4.48
N VAL A 179 -11.25 -21.60 -5.41
CA VAL A 179 -12.68 -21.52 -5.13
C VAL A 179 -13.48 -22.00 -6.33
N LYS A 180 -14.69 -22.57 -6.09
CA LYS A 180 -15.60 -22.98 -7.16
C LYS A 180 -16.00 -21.79 -8.04
N LYS A 181 -15.96 -21.99 -9.37
CA LYS A 181 -16.33 -20.97 -10.37
C LYS A 181 -17.71 -20.37 -10.09
N ASN A 182 -17.79 -19.03 -10.06
CA ASN A 182 -19.03 -18.32 -9.85
C ASN A 182 -18.98 -16.91 -10.48
N MET A 183 -19.57 -16.77 -11.66
CA MET A 183 -19.54 -15.51 -12.41
C MET A 183 -20.30 -14.39 -11.70
N VAL A 184 -21.37 -14.70 -10.94
CA VAL A 184 -22.16 -13.72 -10.18
C VAL A 184 -21.30 -13.11 -9.06
N LYS A 185 -20.59 -13.96 -8.28
CA LYS A 185 -19.67 -13.51 -7.25
C LYS A 185 -18.48 -12.78 -7.86
N ALA A 186 -17.94 -13.25 -8.98
CA ALA A 186 -16.87 -12.59 -9.71
C ALA A 186 -17.24 -11.15 -10.08
N TYR A 187 -18.41 -10.98 -10.72
CA TYR A 187 -18.91 -9.67 -11.11
C TYR A 187 -19.16 -8.77 -9.90
N ALA A 188 -19.77 -9.28 -8.81
CA ALA A 188 -20.06 -8.51 -7.61
C ALA A 188 -18.77 -7.92 -6.98
N TRP A 189 -17.73 -8.72 -6.81
CA TRP A 189 -16.45 -8.26 -6.24
C TRP A 189 -15.72 -7.26 -7.16
N ILE A 190 -15.71 -7.51 -8.47
CA ILE A 190 -15.11 -6.58 -9.44
C ILE A 190 -15.90 -5.25 -9.48
N LEU A 191 -17.24 -5.31 -9.37
CA LEU A 191 -18.08 -4.12 -9.29
C LEU A 191 -17.74 -3.26 -8.08
N ILE A 192 -17.57 -3.88 -6.90
CA ILE A 192 -17.18 -3.17 -5.67
C ILE A 192 -15.83 -2.45 -5.86
N ALA A 193 -14.85 -3.13 -6.46
CA ALA A 193 -13.54 -2.54 -6.75
C ALA A 193 -13.61 -1.40 -7.78
N ALA A 194 -14.47 -1.54 -8.80
CA ALA A 194 -14.62 -0.57 -9.90
C ALA A 194 -15.39 0.70 -9.51
N GLU A 195 -16.25 0.63 -8.48
CA GLU A 195 -17.06 1.76 -8.02
C GLU A 195 -16.35 2.63 -6.97
N LYS A 196 -15.13 2.28 -6.56
CA LYS A 196 -14.42 3.02 -5.52
C LYS A 196 -14.05 4.44 -5.96
N ILE A 197 -13.79 4.61 -7.25
CA ILE A 197 -13.60 5.91 -7.88
C ILE A 197 -14.54 5.97 -9.09
N ASP A 198 -15.40 6.99 -9.17
CA ASP A 198 -16.25 7.17 -10.33
C ASP A 198 -15.42 7.48 -11.59
N LYS A 199 -16.01 7.18 -12.75
CA LYS A 199 -15.30 7.29 -14.04
C LYS A 199 -14.84 8.72 -14.36
N GLN A 200 -15.64 9.74 -13.99
CA GLN A 200 -15.29 11.14 -14.27
C GLN A 200 -14.11 11.57 -13.40
N ARG A 201 -14.15 11.20 -12.11
CA ARG A 201 -13.04 11.46 -11.18
C ARG A 201 -11.76 10.73 -11.57
N LEU A 202 -11.89 9.46 -12.02
CA LEU A 202 -10.75 8.70 -12.53
C LEU A 202 -10.13 9.37 -13.76
N GLN A 203 -10.96 9.83 -14.71
CA GLN A 203 -10.51 10.54 -15.91
C GLN A 203 -9.84 11.86 -15.55
N ALA A 204 -10.46 12.69 -14.70
CA ALA A 204 -9.91 13.97 -14.28
C ALA A 204 -8.55 13.83 -13.57
N ILE A 205 -8.39 12.78 -12.73
CA ILE A 205 -7.13 12.48 -12.07
C ILE A 205 -6.08 12.03 -13.12
N THR A 206 -6.47 11.17 -14.07
CA THR A 206 -5.56 10.67 -15.11
C THR A 206 -5.07 11.79 -16.03
N GLU A 207 -5.97 12.70 -16.44
CA GLU A 207 -5.63 13.87 -17.24
C GLU A 207 -4.69 14.81 -16.47
N ARG A 208 -5.00 15.09 -15.18
CA ARG A 208 -4.13 15.90 -14.32
C ARG A 208 -2.72 15.32 -14.19
N TYR A 209 -2.59 13.99 -14.04
CA TYR A 209 -1.27 13.34 -14.01
C TYR A 209 -0.53 13.44 -15.34
N LYS A 210 -1.26 13.40 -16.46
CA LYS A 210 -0.69 13.59 -17.80
C LYS A 210 -0.16 15.01 -17.96
N ASP A 211 -0.97 16.00 -17.63
CA ASP A 211 -0.58 17.43 -17.70
C ASP A 211 0.59 17.74 -16.74
N GLU A 212 0.55 17.23 -15.52
CA GLU A 212 1.66 17.37 -14.56
C GLU A 212 2.95 16.74 -15.08
N ARG A 213 2.87 15.62 -15.83
CA ARG A 213 4.02 14.93 -16.41
C ARG A 213 4.56 15.64 -17.65
N GLU A 214 3.69 16.20 -18.50
CA GLU A 214 4.06 16.92 -19.72
C GLU A 214 4.62 18.33 -19.42
N ASN A 215 4.15 18.96 -18.32
CA ASN A 215 4.59 20.29 -17.89
C ASN A 215 5.69 20.25 -16.82
N LEU A 216 6.26 19.07 -16.53
CA LEU A 216 7.30 18.94 -15.51
C LEU A 216 8.59 19.60 -16.03
N ASP A 217 9.06 20.61 -15.33
CA ASP A 217 10.45 21.04 -15.44
C ASP A 217 11.35 19.94 -14.88
N GLN A 218 11.98 19.18 -15.80
CA GLN A 218 12.82 18.03 -15.46
C GLN A 218 14.09 18.43 -14.70
N THR A 219 14.36 19.73 -14.58
CA THR A 219 15.53 20.25 -13.87
C THR A 219 15.30 20.39 -12.36
N ILE A 220 14.03 20.38 -11.90
CA ILE A 220 13.68 20.53 -10.48
C ILE A 220 13.28 19.15 -9.90
N PRO A 221 13.94 18.69 -8.82
CA PRO A 221 13.56 17.46 -8.14
C PRO A 221 12.10 17.48 -7.67
N GLN A 222 11.34 16.42 -7.99
CA GLN A 222 9.91 16.31 -7.67
C GLN A 222 9.70 15.18 -6.65
N CYS A 223 9.45 15.51 -5.39
CA CYS A 223 9.20 14.52 -4.33
C CYS A 223 7.72 14.37 -3.95
N LYS A 224 6.86 15.25 -4.44
CA LYS A 224 5.41 15.23 -4.18
C LYS A 224 4.74 13.90 -4.56
N HIS A 225 5.31 13.16 -5.51
CA HIS A 225 4.81 11.85 -5.89
C HIS A 225 4.94 10.80 -4.78
N LEU A 226 5.86 10.96 -3.82
CA LEU A 226 6.01 10.03 -2.69
C LEU A 226 4.74 9.95 -1.84
N SER A 227 4.13 11.10 -1.55
CA SER A 227 2.88 11.16 -0.78
C SER A 227 1.66 10.64 -1.55
N ARG A 228 1.77 10.49 -2.89
CA ARG A 228 0.67 10.11 -3.79
C ARG A 228 0.75 8.67 -4.31
N LEU A 229 1.82 7.93 -4.03
CA LEU A 229 2.01 6.55 -4.56
C LEU A 229 0.84 5.62 -4.18
N GLU A 230 0.32 5.72 -2.97
CA GLU A 230 -0.85 4.94 -2.53
C GLU A 230 -2.09 5.27 -3.38
N GLN A 231 -2.32 6.58 -3.65
CA GLN A 231 -3.46 7.03 -4.46
C GLN A 231 -3.34 6.57 -5.91
N VAL A 232 -2.16 6.64 -6.51
CA VAL A 232 -1.89 6.15 -7.87
C VAL A 232 -2.17 4.65 -7.95
N GLY A 233 -1.69 3.88 -6.97
CA GLY A 233 -1.93 2.44 -6.91
C GLY A 233 -3.43 2.09 -6.86
N GLU A 234 -4.22 2.86 -6.12
CA GLU A 234 -5.67 2.69 -6.01
C GLU A 234 -6.39 3.06 -7.31
N ILE A 235 -5.99 4.16 -7.95
CA ILE A 235 -6.52 4.61 -9.24
C ILE A 235 -6.28 3.56 -10.32
N MET A 236 -5.06 3.04 -10.42
CA MET A 236 -4.71 2.00 -11.40
C MET A 236 -5.48 0.71 -11.14
N ALA A 237 -5.64 0.29 -9.88
CA ALA A 237 -6.42 -0.87 -9.51
C ALA A 237 -7.90 -0.71 -9.88
N THR A 238 -8.50 0.46 -9.61
CA THR A 238 -9.89 0.77 -9.96
C THR A 238 -10.09 0.78 -11.47
N GLY A 239 -9.20 1.42 -12.23
CA GLY A 239 -9.25 1.40 -13.71
C GLY A 239 -9.14 -0.01 -14.29
N TYR A 240 -8.27 -0.84 -13.72
CA TYR A 240 -8.18 -2.26 -14.11
C TYR A 240 -9.46 -3.03 -13.79
N ALA A 241 -10.08 -2.80 -12.62
CA ALA A 241 -11.36 -3.39 -12.26
C ALA A 241 -12.47 -3.01 -13.24
N GLN A 242 -12.54 -1.74 -13.68
CA GLN A 242 -13.52 -1.29 -14.67
C GLN A 242 -13.36 -2.02 -16.01
N LYS A 243 -12.13 -2.25 -16.46
CA LYS A 243 -11.86 -3.02 -17.68
C LYS A 243 -12.34 -4.47 -17.55
N ILE A 244 -12.06 -5.13 -16.43
CA ILE A 244 -12.54 -6.50 -16.18
C ILE A 244 -14.06 -6.55 -16.10
N LEU A 245 -14.69 -5.54 -15.50
CA LEU A 245 -16.14 -5.45 -15.38
C LEU A 245 -16.83 -5.44 -16.75
N LEU A 246 -16.25 -4.72 -17.72
CA LEU A 246 -16.77 -4.70 -19.09
C LEU A 246 -16.70 -6.09 -19.75
N ASP A 247 -15.59 -6.80 -19.61
CA ASP A 247 -15.44 -8.18 -20.12
C ASP A 247 -16.47 -9.13 -19.49
N LEU A 248 -16.64 -9.08 -18.17
CA LEU A 248 -17.62 -9.91 -17.47
C LEU A 248 -19.06 -9.59 -17.91
N LYS A 249 -19.39 -8.32 -18.11
CA LYS A 249 -20.71 -7.89 -18.57
C LYS A 249 -21.09 -8.48 -19.93
N GLN A 250 -20.14 -8.66 -20.84
CA GLN A 250 -20.37 -9.28 -22.13
C GLN A 250 -20.65 -10.79 -22.04
N ARG A 251 -20.17 -11.45 -20.98
CA ARG A 251 -20.27 -12.90 -20.76
C ARG A 251 -21.45 -13.32 -19.89
N MET A 252 -22.24 -12.38 -19.39
CA MET A 252 -23.32 -12.63 -18.44
C MET A 252 -24.65 -12.11 -18.98
N ASN A 253 -25.75 -12.84 -18.68
CA ASN A 253 -27.09 -12.35 -18.96
C ASN A 253 -27.58 -11.33 -17.91
N ILE A 254 -28.65 -10.60 -18.25
CA ILE A 254 -29.16 -9.52 -17.40
C ILE A 254 -29.62 -9.99 -16.00
N LYS A 255 -30.15 -11.21 -15.88
CA LYS A 255 -30.54 -11.78 -14.58
C LYS A 255 -29.32 -12.02 -13.69
N GLN A 256 -28.24 -12.54 -14.25
CA GLN A 256 -26.98 -12.73 -13.53
C GLN A 256 -26.35 -11.41 -13.10
N ILE A 257 -26.36 -10.40 -13.97
CA ILE A 257 -25.85 -9.05 -13.67
C ILE A 257 -26.66 -8.41 -12.54
N ASN A 258 -28.00 -8.49 -12.58
CA ASN A 258 -28.85 -7.93 -11.54
C ASN A 258 -28.65 -8.65 -10.19
N LYS A 259 -28.52 -9.98 -10.19
CA LYS A 259 -28.17 -10.76 -9.00
C LYS A 259 -26.80 -10.35 -8.43
N ALA A 260 -25.82 -10.11 -9.29
CA ALA A 260 -24.49 -9.68 -8.87
C ALA A 260 -24.48 -8.26 -8.27
N LYS A 261 -25.24 -7.32 -8.84
CA LYS A 261 -25.41 -5.97 -8.28
C LYS A 261 -26.05 -6.02 -6.88
N LYS A 262 -27.08 -6.85 -6.69
CA LYS A 262 -27.71 -7.06 -5.37
C LYS A 262 -26.69 -7.60 -4.38
N LEU A 263 -25.93 -8.64 -4.76
CA LEU A 263 -24.89 -9.23 -3.92
C LEU A 263 -23.79 -8.21 -3.57
N ALA A 264 -23.38 -7.35 -4.50
CA ALA A 264 -22.39 -6.30 -4.22
C ALA A 264 -22.87 -5.32 -3.15
N LEU A 265 -24.15 -4.95 -3.18
CA LEU A 265 -24.77 -4.10 -2.15
C LEU A 265 -24.82 -4.80 -0.78
N GLU A 266 -25.13 -6.09 -0.75
CA GLU A 266 -25.12 -6.90 0.48
C GLU A 266 -23.71 -6.93 1.10
N ILE A 267 -22.67 -7.25 0.33
CA ILE A 267 -21.27 -7.27 0.78
C ILE A 267 -20.85 -5.89 1.33
N LYS A 268 -21.24 -4.78 0.66
CA LYS A 268 -20.93 -3.43 1.15
C LYS A 268 -21.60 -3.13 2.50
N LYS A 269 -22.86 -3.56 2.69
CA LYS A 269 -23.58 -3.38 3.97
C LYS A 269 -22.94 -4.17 5.10
N GLU A 270 -22.60 -5.44 4.87
CA GLU A 270 -21.92 -6.28 5.87
C GLU A 270 -20.60 -5.66 6.31
N ARG A 271 -19.79 -5.17 5.36
CA ARG A 271 -18.54 -4.47 5.66
C ARG A 271 -18.73 -3.19 6.45
N ALA A 272 -19.76 -2.39 6.13
CA ALA A 272 -20.07 -1.17 6.88
C ALA A 272 -20.51 -1.51 8.31
N PHE A 273 -21.29 -2.57 8.50
CA PHE A 273 -21.71 -3.04 9.80
C PHE A 273 -20.51 -3.51 10.63
N THR A 274 -19.64 -4.36 10.07
CA THR A 274 -18.44 -4.84 10.79
C THR A 274 -17.57 -3.68 11.29
N ARG A 275 -17.35 -2.65 10.46
CA ARG A 275 -16.57 -1.45 10.82
C ARG A 275 -17.23 -0.56 11.89
N SER A 276 -18.54 -0.64 12.06
CA SER A 276 -19.27 0.16 13.05
C SER A 276 -19.32 -0.50 14.43
N VAL A 277 -18.95 -1.78 14.54
CA VAL A 277 -19.02 -2.58 15.76
C VAL A 277 -17.64 -2.71 16.44
N PHE A 278 -16.57 -2.41 15.72
CA PHE A 278 -15.18 -2.39 16.18
C PHE A 278 -14.57 -1.00 15.98
#